data_e9a2504aef34320c8e8b88b72ae3737d
#
_entry.id   e9a2504aef34320c8e8b88b72ae3737d
#
_cell.length_a   1.000
_cell.length_b   1.000
_cell.length_c   1.000
_cell.angle_alpha   90.00
_cell.angle_beta   90.00
_cell.angle_gamma   90.00
#
_symmetry.space_group_name_H-M   'P 1'
#
loop_
_entity.id
_entity.type
_entity.pdbx_description
1 polymer ?
#
loop_
_entity_poly.entity_id
_entity_poly.type
_entity_poly.pdbx_seq_one_letter_code
_entity_poly.pdbx_strand_id
1 'polypeptide(L)'
;GSEDMARYIGPTCKLARREGADLSLKSPARAIDSKCKFDNTPGQHGVAAKRSRPSDYAVQLREKQKVKRIYGVLERQFSNYYKKATQLKGNTGENLLRLLEARLDNVVYRMGFAVTRAQARQLVSHKAVMVNGKKVNVPSYVMRPGDEIKLTENAQKQLRVQEAMKVSESMDLRPGWIEFDAKNAAGVFKALPDRGDLPSDINEALIVELYSK
;
A
#
# COMPACT_ATOMS: atom_id res chain seq x y z
N GLY A 1 20.59 4.48 -0.92
CA GLY A 1 20.22 3.41 -1.76
C GLY A 1 19.84 2.06 -1.16
N SER A 2 20.43 1.62 -0.02
CA SER A 2 20.14 0.28 0.50
C SER A 2 18.79 0.16 1.23
N GLU A 3 18.23 1.27 1.68
CA GLU A 3 16.97 1.26 2.43
C GLU A 3 15.76 0.97 1.54
N ASP A 4 15.81 1.33 0.28
CA ASP A 4 14.74 1.07 -0.67
C ASP A 4 14.63 -0.42 -1.07
N MET A 5 15.67 -1.20 -0.79
CA MET A 5 15.71 -2.64 -1.06
C MET A 5 15.09 -3.47 0.07
N ALA A 6 15.02 -2.91 1.29
CA ALA A 6 14.48 -3.63 2.44
C ALA A 6 12.96 -3.70 2.39
N ARG A 7 12.42 -4.92 2.52
CA ARG A 7 10.97 -5.17 2.55
C ARG A 7 10.65 -6.40 3.39
N TYR A 8 9.39 -6.51 3.79
CA TYR A 8 8.91 -7.74 4.43
C TYR A 8 8.78 -8.85 3.38
N ILE A 9 9.39 -9.99 3.62
CA ILE A 9 9.38 -11.16 2.73
C ILE A 9 8.70 -12.38 3.36
N GLY A 10 8.14 -12.24 4.56
CA GLY A 10 7.47 -13.32 5.26
C GLY A 10 6.03 -13.55 4.81
N PRO A 11 5.29 -14.44 5.50
CA PRO A 11 3.92 -14.80 5.16
C PRO A 11 2.94 -13.63 5.30
N THR A 12 2.17 -13.33 4.24
CA THR A 12 1.19 -12.24 4.23
C THR A 12 -0.10 -12.56 4.97
N CYS A 13 -0.56 -13.82 4.95
CA CYS A 13 -1.72 -14.23 5.76
C CYS A 13 -1.48 -14.03 7.25
N LYS A 14 -0.25 -14.24 7.72
CA LYS A 14 0.13 -13.96 9.10
C LYS A 14 -0.09 -12.50 9.47
N LEU A 15 0.28 -11.59 8.58
CA LEU A 15 0.11 -10.15 8.81
C LEU A 15 -1.38 -9.78 8.87
N ALA A 16 -2.18 -10.25 7.91
CA ALA A 16 -3.62 -9.98 7.86
C ALA A 16 -4.33 -10.56 9.10
N ARG A 17 -3.98 -11.79 9.51
CA ARG A 17 -4.57 -12.44 10.68
C ARG A 17 -4.21 -11.71 11.98
N ARG A 18 -2.98 -11.21 12.11
CA ARG A 18 -2.55 -10.43 13.30
C ARG A 18 -3.38 -9.16 13.45
N GLU A 19 -3.64 -8.47 12.36
CA GLU A 19 -4.43 -7.24 12.37
C GLU A 19 -5.95 -7.49 12.32
N GLY A 20 -6.37 -8.73 12.03
CA GLY A 20 -7.78 -9.09 11.93
C GLY A 20 -8.50 -8.38 10.78
N ALA A 21 -7.79 -8.02 9.71
CA ALA A 21 -8.32 -7.27 8.58
C ALA A 21 -7.66 -7.68 7.28
N ASP A 22 -8.36 -7.50 6.17
CA ASP A 22 -7.76 -7.61 4.85
C ASP A 22 -6.90 -6.39 4.58
N LEU A 23 -5.58 -6.60 4.46
CA LEU A 23 -4.61 -5.55 4.19
C LEU A 23 -4.31 -5.41 2.70
N SER A 24 -5.08 -6.07 1.83
CA SER A 24 -4.85 -6.11 0.38
C SER A 24 -3.47 -6.66 0.00
N LEU A 25 -2.93 -7.58 0.79
CA LEU A 25 -1.63 -8.20 0.55
C LEU A 25 -1.71 -9.41 -0.39
N LYS A 26 -2.93 -9.86 -0.70
CA LYS A 26 -3.23 -10.92 -1.65
C LYS A 26 -4.08 -10.37 -2.78
N SER A 27 -4.11 -11.09 -3.91
CA SER A 27 -4.95 -10.70 -5.04
C SER A 27 -6.42 -10.55 -4.64
N PRO A 28 -7.12 -9.47 -5.06
CA PRO A 28 -8.53 -9.28 -4.76
C PRO A 28 -9.46 -10.22 -5.54
N ALA A 29 -8.94 -11.00 -6.48
CA ALA A 29 -9.72 -11.96 -7.27
C ALA A 29 -10.38 -13.05 -6.42
N ARG A 30 -9.88 -13.30 -5.20
CA ARG A 30 -10.47 -14.21 -4.23
C ARG A 30 -10.57 -13.54 -2.87
N ALA A 31 -11.65 -13.80 -2.15
CA ALA A 31 -11.84 -13.29 -0.80
C ALA A 31 -10.75 -13.80 0.15
N ILE A 32 -10.34 -12.96 1.12
CA ILE A 32 -9.24 -13.28 2.03
C ILE A 32 -9.55 -14.49 2.91
N ASP A 33 -10.78 -14.66 3.37
CA ASP A 33 -11.21 -15.80 4.20
C ASP A 33 -11.09 -17.14 3.46
N SER A 34 -11.12 -17.12 2.13
CA SER A 34 -10.88 -18.33 1.32
C SER A 34 -9.40 -18.68 1.17
N LYS A 35 -8.48 -17.79 1.51
CA LYS A 35 -7.02 -17.95 1.36
C LYS A 35 -6.30 -18.08 2.68
N CYS A 36 -6.81 -17.43 3.72
CA CYS A 36 -6.22 -17.35 5.04
C CYS A 36 -7.17 -17.91 6.09
N LYS A 37 -6.64 -18.52 7.13
CA LYS A 37 -7.43 -18.89 8.33
C LYS A 37 -7.69 -17.63 9.15
N PHE A 38 -8.58 -16.78 8.65
CA PHE A 38 -8.74 -15.41 9.11
C PHE A 38 -9.21 -15.29 10.56
N ASP A 39 -10.05 -16.24 11.03
CA ASP A 39 -10.59 -16.22 12.38
C ASP A 39 -9.56 -16.53 13.47
N ASN A 40 -8.38 -17.03 13.08
CA ASN A 40 -7.33 -17.40 14.01
C ASN A 40 -6.20 -16.36 14.00
N THR A 41 -5.78 -15.92 15.20
CA THR A 41 -4.56 -15.12 15.31
C THR A 41 -3.34 -15.97 14.96
N PRO A 42 -2.26 -15.36 14.43
CA PRO A 42 -1.06 -16.10 14.06
C PRO A 42 -0.26 -16.55 15.30
N GLY A 43 0.57 -17.57 15.13
CA GLY A 43 1.46 -18.09 16.16
C GLY A 43 1.02 -19.43 16.72
N GLN A 44 1.91 -20.03 17.50
CA GLN A 44 1.73 -21.37 18.10
C GLN A 44 0.48 -21.45 18.99
N HIS A 45 0.17 -20.38 19.70
CA HIS A 45 -0.96 -20.30 20.63
C HIS A 45 -2.14 -19.50 20.09
N GLY A 46 -2.16 -19.20 18.79
CA GLY A 46 -3.16 -18.32 18.18
C GLY A 46 -4.59 -18.79 18.41
N VAL A 47 -4.86 -20.09 18.28
CA VAL A 47 -6.21 -20.66 18.46
C VAL A 47 -6.62 -20.68 19.94
N ALA A 48 -5.66 -20.88 20.84
CA ALA A 48 -5.88 -20.99 22.29
C ALA A 48 -5.68 -19.67 23.02
N ALA A 49 -5.27 -18.60 22.32
CA ALA A 49 -4.99 -17.31 22.93
C ALA A 49 -6.27 -16.71 23.54
N LYS A 50 -6.20 -16.34 24.82
CA LYS A 50 -7.29 -15.63 25.50
C LYS A 50 -7.42 -14.23 24.92
N ARG A 51 -8.65 -13.86 24.58
CA ARG A 51 -8.96 -12.47 24.17
C ARG A 51 -9.01 -11.60 25.41
N SER A 52 -7.93 -10.87 25.69
CA SER A 52 -7.92 -9.84 26.71
C SER A 52 -8.22 -8.49 26.09
N ARG A 53 -8.77 -7.56 26.89
CA ARG A 53 -8.98 -6.18 26.45
C ARG A 53 -7.62 -5.52 26.22
N PRO A 54 -7.33 -5.03 24.99
CA PRO A 54 -6.05 -4.39 24.72
C PRO A 54 -5.93 -3.04 25.44
N SER A 55 -4.70 -2.70 25.85
CA SER A 55 -4.38 -1.37 26.36
C SER A 55 -4.45 -0.34 25.25
N ASP A 56 -4.53 0.96 25.61
CA ASP A 56 -4.49 2.05 24.63
C ASP A 56 -3.22 1.99 23.77
N TYR A 57 -2.08 1.72 24.41
CA TYR A 57 -0.81 1.55 23.70
C TYR A 57 -0.89 0.41 22.68
N ALA A 58 -1.47 -0.73 23.07
CA ALA A 58 -1.60 -1.87 22.17
C ALA A 58 -2.51 -1.54 20.97
N VAL A 59 -3.60 -0.81 21.18
CA VAL A 59 -4.50 -0.36 20.11
C VAL A 59 -3.77 0.58 19.13
N GLN A 60 -3.04 1.54 19.66
CA GLN A 60 -2.25 2.49 18.85
C GLN A 60 -1.15 1.77 18.07
N LEU A 61 -0.44 0.83 18.71
CA LEU A 61 0.61 0.05 18.05
C LEU A 61 0.03 -0.81 16.93
N ARG A 62 -1.12 -1.46 17.16
CA ARG A 62 -1.77 -2.27 16.13
C ARG A 62 -2.17 -1.44 14.92
N GLU A 63 -2.68 -0.24 15.12
CA GLU A 63 -3.03 0.65 14.02
C GLU A 63 -1.80 1.05 13.21
N LYS A 64 -0.71 1.42 13.88
CA LYS A 64 0.55 1.72 13.20
C LYS A 64 1.04 0.53 12.37
N GLN A 65 1.05 -0.66 12.97
CA GLN A 65 1.50 -1.87 12.29
C GLN A 65 0.60 -2.22 11.10
N LYS A 66 -0.71 -2.03 11.25
CA LYS A 66 -1.66 -2.23 10.15
C LYS A 66 -1.32 -1.35 8.95
N VAL A 67 -1.16 -0.05 9.16
CA VAL A 67 -0.86 0.90 8.08
C VAL A 67 0.51 0.63 7.45
N LYS A 68 1.52 0.39 8.28
CA LYS A 68 2.84 -0.02 7.78
C LYS A 68 2.76 -1.22 6.82
N ARG A 69 2.00 -2.22 7.22
CA ARG A 69 1.86 -3.47 6.47
C ARG A 69 1.05 -3.29 5.19
N ILE A 70 0.02 -2.46 5.22
CA ILE A 70 -0.76 -2.12 4.03
C ILE A 70 0.17 -1.58 2.93
N TYR A 71 1.02 -0.60 3.27
CA TYR A 71 1.89 0.06 2.30
C TYR A 71 3.24 -0.64 2.09
N GLY A 72 3.53 -1.68 2.88
CA GLY A 72 4.78 -2.44 2.75
C GLY A 72 6.01 -1.66 3.20
N VAL A 73 5.87 -0.73 4.12
CA VAL A 73 6.94 0.13 4.62
C VAL A 73 7.46 -0.41 5.95
N LEU A 74 8.79 -0.43 6.13
CA LEU A 74 9.41 -0.86 7.38
C LEU A 74 9.50 0.30 8.37
N GLU A 75 9.80 -0.01 9.65
CA GLU A 75 9.70 0.90 10.79
C GLU A 75 10.47 2.20 10.60
N ARG A 76 11.71 2.13 10.16
CA ARG A 76 12.56 3.32 10.02
C ARG A 76 12.00 4.28 8.96
N GLN A 77 11.63 3.75 7.81
CA GLN A 77 11.06 4.55 6.74
C GLN A 77 9.70 5.13 7.14
N PHE A 78 8.88 4.34 7.83
CA PHE A 78 7.58 4.81 8.33
C PHE A 78 7.75 5.96 9.33
N SER A 79 8.69 5.83 10.26
CA SER A 79 9.02 6.90 11.22
C SER A 79 9.47 8.18 10.50
N ASN A 80 10.25 8.06 9.42
CA ASN A 80 10.67 9.20 8.62
C ASN A 80 9.48 9.86 7.91
N TYR A 81 8.52 9.09 7.41
CA TYR A 81 7.27 9.63 6.86
C TYR A 81 6.48 10.40 7.91
N TYR A 82 6.38 9.85 9.13
CA TYR A 82 5.70 10.53 10.22
C TYR A 82 6.36 11.87 10.54
N LYS A 83 7.69 11.90 10.69
CA LYS A 83 8.43 13.15 10.93
C LYS A 83 8.16 14.19 9.86
N LYS A 84 8.19 13.79 8.59
CA LYS A 84 7.88 14.69 7.47
C LYS A 84 6.44 15.18 7.53
N ALA A 85 5.50 14.31 7.87
CA ALA A 85 4.08 14.68 8.00
C ALA A 85 3.84 15.76 9.06
N THR A 86 4.60 15.74 10.16
CA THR A 86 4.51 16.77 11.22
C THR A 86 4.96 18.14 10.75
N GLN A 87 5.84 18.19 9.76
CA GLN A 87 6.39 19.46 9.22
C GLN A 87 5.50 20.10 8.17
N LEU A 88 4.59 19.34 7.59
CA LEU A 88 3.65 19.83 6.59
C LEU A 88 2.45 20.52 7.23
N LYS A 89 1.88 21.50 6.52
CA LYS A 89 0.66 22.17 6.96
C LYS A 89 -0.53 21.20 6.96
N GLY A 90 -1.43 21.39 7.92
CA GLY A 90 -2.66 20.62 8.02
C GLY A 90 -2.56 19.49 9.04
N ASN A 91 -3.45 18.52 8.93
CA ASN A 91 -3.55 17.39 9.85
C ASN A 91 -2.41 16.40 9.63
N THR A 92 -1.66 16.10 10.68
CA THR A 92 -0.49 15.20 10.61
C THR A 92 -0.85 13.81 10.11
N GLY A 93 -1.94 13.23 10.61
CA GLY A 93 -2.37 11.89 10.20
C GLY A 93 -2.75 11.83 8.73
N GLU A 94 -3.49 12.81 8.24
CA GLU A 94 -3.83 12.90 6.82
C GLU A 94 -2.60 13.13 5.96
N ASN A 95 -1.67 13.96 6.40
CA ASN A 95 -0.40 14.17 5.71
C ASN A 95 0.40 12.88 5.59
N LEU A 96 0.43 12.07 6.67
CA LEU A 96 1.09 10.76 6.67
C LEU A 96 0.49 9.85 5.59
N LEU A 97 -0.82 9.74 5.53
CA LEU A 97 -1.50 8.91 4.52
C LEU A 97 -1.24 9.39 3.10
N ARG A 98 -1.22 10.72 2.88
CA ARG A 98 -0.90 11.30 1.57
C ARG A 98 0.54 11.00 1.15
N LEU A 99 1.49 11.07 2.07
CA LEU A 99 2.89 10.70 1.78
C LEU A 99 3.02 9.23 1.38
N LEU A 100 2.31 8.34 2.07
CA LEU A 100 2.29 6.92 1.73
C LEU A 100 1.63 6.67 0.38
N GLU A 101 0.53 7.35 0.09
CA GLU A 101 -0.19 7.22 -1.19
C GLU A 101 0.60 7.80 -2.38
N ALA A 102 1.51 8.73 -2.15
CA ALA A 102 2.35 9.32 -3.20
C ALA A 102 3.55 8.46 -3.60
N ARG A 103 3.78 7.33 -2.95
CA ARG A 103 4.86 6.40 -3.32
C ARG A 103 4.59 5.81 -4.70
N LEU A 104 5.64 5.69 -5.51
CA LEU A 104 5.53 5.15 -6.87
C LEU A 104 4.94 3.72 -6.87
N ASP A 105 5.41 2.84 -5.97
CA ASP A 105 4.90 1.48 -5.89
C ASP A 105 3.40 1.45 -5.58
N ASN A 106 2.94 2.32 -4.69
CA ASN A 106 1.53 2.44 -4.36
C ASN A 106 0.71 2.96 -5.55
N VAL A 107 1.21 3.96 -6.27
CA VAL A 107 0.49 4.53 -7.43
C VAL A 107 0.39 3.51 -8.56
N VAL A 108 1.45 2.73 -8.81
CA VAL A 108 1.43 1.61 -9.78
C VAL A 108 0.36 0.59 -9.40
N TYR A 109 0.28 0.25 -8.11
CA TYR A 109 -0.78 -0.62 -7.59
C TYR A 109 -2.18 -0.02 -7.80
N ARG A 110 -2.37 1.27 -7.46
CA ARG A 110 -3.65 1.97 -7.62
C ARG A 110 -4.10 2.05 -9.08
N MET A 111 -3.15 2.14 -10.01
CA MET A 111 -3.45 2.11 -11.44
C MET A 111 -3.88 0.73 -11.95
N GLY A 112 -3.68 -0.32 -11.16
CA GLY A 112 -4.09 -1.66 -11.52
C GLY A 112 -3.10 -2.45 -12.36
N PHE A 113 -1.83 -2.02 -12.43
CA PHE A 113 -0.78 -2.77 -13.12
C PHE A 113 -0.31 -4.00 -12.35
N ALA A 114 -0.65 -4.07 -11.07
CA ALA A 114 -0.35 -5.19 -10.19
C ALA A 114 -1.53 -5.44 -9.25
N VAL A 115 -1.72 -6.69 -8.83
CA VAL A 115 -2.83 -7.05 -7.94
C VAL A 115 -2.49 -6.82 -6.46
N THR A 116 -1.22 -6.58 -6.15
CA THR A 116 -0.75 -6.24 -4.79
C THR A 116 0.32 -5.17 -4.86
N ARG A 117 0.55 -4.46 -3.74
CA ARG A 117 1.65 -3.49 -3.66
C ARG A 117 3.01 -4.15 -3.77
N ALA A 118 3.16 -5.40 -3.29
CA ALA A 118 4.40 -6.15 -3.43
C ALA A 118 4.73 -6.44 -4.90
N GLN A 119 3.75 -6.81 -5.70
CA GLN A 119 3.94 -6.98 -7.16
C GLN A 119 4.26 -5.66 -7.85
N ALA A 120 3.57 -4.57 -7.46
CA ALA A 120 3.85 -3.24 -7.98
C ALA A 120 5.29 -2.82 -7.68
N ARG A 121 5.75 -3.05 -6.46
CA ARG A 121 7.14 -2.80 -6.06
C ARG A 121 8.13 -3.57 -6.93
N GLN A 122 7.84 -4.82 -7.24
CA GLN A 122 8.69 -5.63 -8.12
C GLN A 122 8.75 -5.05 -9.53
N LEU A 123 7.62 -4.60 -10.09
CA LEU A 123 7.61 -3.95 -11.40
C LEU A 123 8.52 -2.71 -11.40
N VAL A 124 8.42 -1.87 -10.39
CA VAL A 124 9.26 -0.68 -10.26
C VAL A 124 10.74 -1.07 -10.16
N SER A 125 11.08 -1.99 -9.26
CA SER A 125 12.47 -2.42 -9.03
C SER A 125 13.11 -3.05 -10.27
N HIS A 126 12.30 -3.72 -11.10
CA HIS A 126 12.76 -4.37 -12.34
C HIS A 126 12.75 -3.44 -13.55
N LYS A 127 12.65 -2.13 -13.33
CA LYS A 127 12.73 -1.10 -14.39
C LYS A 127 11.61 -1.20 -15.43
N ALA A 128 10.46 -1.72 -15.02
CA ALA A 128 9.30 -1.87 -15.90
C ALA A 128 8.45 -0.59 -16.01
N VAL A 129 8.75 0.44 -15.22
CA VAL A 129 7.91 1.62 -15.04
C VAL A 129 8.67 2.88 -15.49
N MET A 130 7.98 3.72 -16.25
CA MET A 130 8.45 5.05 -16.63
C MET A 130 7.57 6.11 -15.98
N VAL A 131 8.20 7.14 -15.45
CA VAL A 131 7.53 8.34 -14.94
C VAL A 131 7.90 9.51 -15.85
N ASN A 132 6.88 10.13 -16.46
CA ASN A 132 7.10 11.23 -17.41
C ASN A 132 8.14 10.89 -18.50
N GLY A 133 8.07 9.66 -18.99
CA GLY A 133 8.93 9.16 -20.07
C GLY A 133 10.30 8.66 -19.67
N LYS A 134 10.63 8.67 -18.37
CA LYS A 134 11.94 8.20 -17.85
C LYS A 134 11.75 6.99 -16.95
N LYS A 135 12.60 5.97 -17.10
CA LYS A 135 12.59 4.80 -16.22
C LYS A 135 12.95 5.20 -14.80
N VAL A 136 12.12 4.80 -13.85
CA VAL A 136 12.35 4.99 -12.41
C VAL A 136 12.26 3.62 -11.75
N ASN A 137 13.29 3.25 -10.99
CA ASN A 137 13.37 1.94 -10.33
C ASN A 137 13.36 2.03 -8.79
N VAL A 138 12.97 3.17 -8.25
CA VAL A 138 12.90 3.41 -6.81
C VAL A 138 11.43 3.36 -6.35
N PRO A 139 11.02 2.32 -5.59
CA PRO A 139 9.63 2.19 -5.15
C PRO A 139 9.11 3.36 -4.32
N SER A 140 9.99 4.00 -3.55
CA SER A 140 9.65 5.14 -2.69
C SER A 140 9.65 6.50 -3.42
N TYR A 141 9.92 6.51 -4.73
CA TYR A 141 9.88 7.75 -5.52
C TYR A 141 8.56 8.48 -5.28
N VAL A 142 8.64 9.79 -5.03
CA VAL A 142 7.47 10.61 -4.68
C VAL A 142 6.78 11.09 -5.94
N MET A 143 5.57 10.60 -6.16
CA MET A 143 4.71 11.06 -7.25
C MET A 143 4.10 12.42 -6.91
N ARG A 144 3.95 13.26 -7.93
CA ARG A 144 3.34 14.58 -7.82
C ARG A 144 2.11 14.66 -8.72
N PRO A 145 1.11 15.47 -8.35
CA PRO A 145 -0.05 15.68 -9.23
C PRO A 145 0.38 16.07 -10.65
N GLY A 146 -0.19 15.41 -11.64
CA GLY A 146 0.15 15.58 -13.05
C GLY A 146 1.20 14.60 -13.58
N ASP A 147 1.88 13.85 -12.74
CA ASP A 147 2.85 12.85 -13.19
C ASP A 147 2.15 11.70 -13.92
N GLU A 148 2.74 11.29 -15.05
CA GLU A 148 2.26 10.15 -15.82
C GLU A 148 3.14 8.93 -15.58
N ILE A 149 2.50 7.79 -15.36
CA ILE A 149 3.15 6.47 -15.35
C ILE A 149 2.80 5.73 -16.62
N LYS A 150 3.80 5.14 -17.26
CA LYS A 150 3.63 4.23 -18.37
C LYS A 150 4.52 3.02 -18.19
N LEU A 151 4.01 1.84 -18.53
CA LEU A 151 4.83 0.63 -18.52
C LEU A 151 5.67 0.54 -19.79
N THR A 152 6.86 -0.08 -19.65
CA THR A 152 7.69 -0.42 -20.81
C THR A 152 6.96 -1.43 -21.70
N GLU A 153 7.34 -1.52 -22.96
CA GLU A 153 6.73 -2.48 -23.91
C GLU A 153 6.83 -3.93 -23.41
N ASN A 154 7.98 -4.31 -22.86
CA ASN A 154 8.18 -5.64 -22.33
C ASN A 154 7.27 -5.93 -21.14
N ALA A 155 7.09 -4.97 -20.24
CA ALA A 155 6.22 -5.12 -19.09
C ALA A 155 4.75 -5.26 -19.50
N GLN A 156 4.32 -4.51 -20.52
CA GLN A 156 2.95 -4.59 -21.04
C GLN A 156 2.58 -5.98 -21.54
N LYS A 157 3.55 -6.75 -22.00
CA LYS A 157 3.35 -8.11 -22.53
C LYS A 157 3.29 -9.18 -21.45
N GLN A 158 3.65 -8.86 -20.20
CA GLN A 158 3.64 -9.85 -19.12
C GLN A 158 2.22 -10.28 -18.80
N LEU A 159 2.00 -11.58 -18.71
CA LEU A 159 0.68 -12.15 -18.43
C LEU A 159 0.11 -11.64 -17.11
N ARG A 160 0.94 -11.60 -16.05
CA ARG A 160 0.50 -11.11 -14.72
C ARG A 160 0.05 -9.64 -14.75
N VAL A 161 0.66 -8.81 -15.60
CA VAL A 161 0.27 -7.41 -15.77
C VAL A 161 -1.08 -7.32 -16.46
N GLN A 162 -1.27 -8.07 -17.53
CA GLN A 162 -2.53 -8.12 -18.27
C GLN A 162 -3.68 -8.65 -17.40
N GLU A 163 -3.43 -9.68 -16.61
CA GLU A 163 -4.41 -10.24 -15.66
C GLU A 163 -4.75 -9.23 -14.57
N ALA A 164 -3.75 -8.52 -14.01
CA ALA A 164 -3.98 -7.49 -13.02
C ALA A 164 -4.86 -6.36 -13.56
N MET A 165 -4.60 -5.90 -14.77
CA MET A 165 -5.40 -4.86 -15.41
C MET A 165 -6.85 -5.32 -15.62
N LYS A 166 -7.09 -6.57 -15.99
CA LYS A 166 -8.43 -7.14 -16.12
C LYS A 166 -9.16 -7.19 -14.78
N VAL A 167 -8.49 -7.63 -13.72
CA VAL A 167 -9.06 -7.69 -12.36
C VAL A 167 -9.44 -6.29 -11.91
N SER A 168 -8.55 -5.32 -12.08
CA SER A 168 -8.79 -3.93 -11.69
C SER A 168 -9.99 -3.33 -12.40
N GLU A 169 -10.14 -3.61 -13.69
CA GLU A 169 -11.27 -3.13 -14.48
C GLU A 169 -12.57 -3.83 -14.12
N SER A 170 -12.56 -5.16 -14.00
CA SER A 170 -13.76 -5.94 -13.70
C SER A 170 -14.31 -5.66 -12.30
N MET A 171 -13.46 -5.33 -11.34
CA MET A 171 -13.82 -5.03 -9.95
C MET A 171 -13.90 -3.53 -9.66
N ASP A 172 -13.66 -2.68 -10.66
CA ASP A 172 -13.66 -1.21 -10.54
C ASP A 172 -12.80 -0.72 -9.38
N LEU A 173 -11.54 -1.16 -9.35
CA LEU A 173 -10.62 -0.89 -8.24
C LEU A 173 -9.88 0.44 -8.35
N ARG A 174 -9.89 1.09 -9.53
CA ARG A 174 -9.15 2.33 -9.73
C ARG A 174 -9.85 3.49 -9.05
N PRO A 175 -9.11 4.25 -8.19
CA PRO A 175 -9.70 5.38 -7.48
C PRO A 175 -9.88 6.60 -8.39
N GLY A 176 -10.72 7.54 -7.95
CA GLY A 176 -11.05 8.74 -8.71
C GLY A 176 -9.91 9.73 -8.93
N TRP A 177 -8.84 9.67 -8.14
CA TRP A 177 -7.66 10.55 -8.34
C TRP A 177 -6.64 10.00 -9.35
N ILE A 178 -6.96 8.86 -9.96
CA ILE A 178 -6.17 8.24 -11.02
C ILE A 178 -6.96 8.33 -12.33
N GLU A 179 -6.33 8.83 -13.38
CA GLU A 179 -6.81 8.73 -14.75
C GLU A 179 -6.05 7.61 -15.45
N PHE A 180 -6.74 6.73 -16.18
CA PHE A 180 -6.13 5.52 -16.71
C PHE A 180 -6.51 5.28 -18.16
N ASP A 181 -5.49 4.96 -18.99
CA ASP A 181 -5.61 4.58 -20.38
C ASP A 181 -5.13 3.13 -20.55
N ALA A 182 -6.09 2.20 -20.62
CA ALA A 182 -5.78 0.77 -20.75
C ALA A 182 -5.05 0.45 -22.06
N LYS A 183 -5.42 1.13 -23.15
CA LYS A 183 -4.87 0.88 -24.48
C LYS A 183 -3.34 1.12 -24.53
N ASN A 184 -2.89 2.17 -23.89
CA ASN A 184 -1.48 2.57 -23.89
C ASN A 184 -0.73 2.11 -22.63
N ALA A 185 -1.37 1.39 -21.73
CA ALA A 185 -0.84 0.98 -20.42
C ALA A 185 -0.19 2.18 -19.70
N ALA A 186 -0.96 3.26 -19.57
CA ALA A 186 -0.53 4.53 -19.00
C ALA A 186 -1.59 5.07 -18.05
N GLY A 187 -1.16 5.85 -17.07
CA GLY A 187 -2.06 6.53 -16.17
C GLY A 187 -1.48 7.83 -15.66
N VAL A 188 -2.34 8.71 -15.19
CA VAL A 188 -1.97 10.00 -14.62
C VAL A 188 -2.39 10.06 -13.16
N PHE A 189 -1.46 10.43 -12.31
CA PHE A 189 -1.72 10.76 -10.90
C PHE A 189 -2.27 12.18 -10.84
N LYS A 190 -3.60 12.33 -10.85
CA LYS A 190 -4.25 13.65 -11.01
C LYS A 190 -4.08 14.53 -9.79
N ALA A 191 -4.20 13.95 -8.61
CA ALA A 191 -4.22 14.69 -7.35
C ALA A 191 -3.82 13.76 -6.20
N LEU A 192 -3.40 14.35 -5.08
CA LEU A 192 -3.33 13.62 -3.82
C LEU A 192 -4.75 13.30 -3.34
N PRO A 193 -5.00 12.11 -2.81
CA PRO A 193 -6.33 11.77 -2.30
C PRO A 193 -6.68 12.63 -1.08
N ASP A 194 -7.95 12.98 -0.96
CA ASP A 194 -8.50 13.55 0.27
C ASP A 194 -8.77 12.42 1.27
N ARG A 195 -8.89 12.75 2.56
CA ARG A 195 -9.13 11.72 3.58
C ARG A 195 -10.36 10.88 3.26
N GLY A 196 -11.42 11.48 2.75
CA GLY A 196 -12.66 10.77 2.38
C GLY A 196 -12.49 9.76 1.23
N ASP A 197 -11.44 9.89 0.42
CA ASP A 197 -11.14 8.96 -0.68
C ASP A 197 -10.43 7.70 -0.20
N LEU A 198 -9.92 7.69 1.03
CA LEU A 198 -9.17 6.59 1.62
C LEU A 198 -10.06 5.72 2.52
N PRO A 199 -9.68 4.46 2.78
CA PRO A 199 -10.50 3.57 3.60
C PRO A 199 -10.84 4.15 4.96
N SER A 200 -12.11 4.08 5.34
CA SER A 200 -12.63 4.61 6.60
C SER A 200 -12.20 3.80 7.83
N ASP A 201 -11.74 2.56 7.62
CA ASP A 201 -11.26 1.68 8.69
C ASP A 201 -9.85 2.00 9.19
N ILE A 202 -9.16 2.93 8.52
CA ILE A 202 -7.87 3.44 9.00
C ILE A 202 -8.13 4.58 9.99
N ASN A 203 -7.57 4.45 11.21
CA ASN A 203 -7.63 5.49 12.22
C ASN A 203 -6.24 6.09 12.45
N GLU A 204 -5.88 7.04 11.62
CA GLU A 204 -4.58 7.71 11.64
C GLU A 204 -4.34 8.51 12.94
N ALA A 205 -5.39 8.93 13.62
CA ALA A 205 -5.27 9.64 14.90
C ALA A 205 -4.58 8.78 15.96
N LEU A 206 -4.82 7.48 15.95
CA LEU A 206 -4.16 6.53 16.87
C LEU A 206 -2.65 6.49 16.64
N ILE A 207 -2.22 6.59 15.39
CA ILE A 207 -0.79 6.62 15.04
C ILE A 207 -0.15 7.90 15.55
N VAL A 208 -0.82 9.04 15.37
CA VAL A 208 -0.35 10.34 15.87
C VAL A 208 -0.22 10.31 17.39
N GLU A 209 -1.22 9.76 18.10
CA GLU A 209 -1.16 9.60 19.54
C GLU A 209 0.02 8.75 20.00
N LEU A 210 0.30 7.66 19.28
CA LEU A 210 1.43 6.77 19.60
C LEU A 210 2.77 7.51 19.55
N TYR A 211 3.00 8.31 18.50
CA TYR A 211 4.25 9.04 18.30
C TYR A 211 4.35 10.29 19.19
N SER A 212 3.26 10.76 19.76
CA SER A 212 3.22 11.95 20.60
C SER A 212 3.60 11.68 22.07
N LYS A 213 3.81 10.44 22.41
CA LYS A 213 4.17 10.00 23.76
C LYS A 213 5.68 10.03 24.01
#